data_77dd79337fbf53ed5ce64c7aa01ebadc
#
_entry.id   77dd79337fbf53ed5ce64c7aa01ebadc
#
_cell.length_a   1.000
_cell.length_b   1.000
_cell.length_c   1.000
_cell.angle_alpha   90.00
_cell.angle_beta   90.00
_cell.angle_gamma   90.00
#
_symmetry.space_group_name_H-M   'P 1'
#
loop_
_entity.id
_entity.type
_entity.pdbx_description
1 polymer ?
#
loop_
_entity_poly.entity_id
_entity_poly.type
_entity_poly.pdbx_seq_one_letter_code
_entity_poly.pdbx_strand_id
1 'polypeptide(L)'
;EDNSKIDHLYDFADKFLVKCTLGEMISRYMVLVATEQKLLIMRPYQIYAVKAIVDCIRQNRGNGYIWHTTGSGKTLTSFKASTLLKDNPDIAKCLFVVDRKDLDRQTRQEFNKFQEGAVEENTNTEKLVRRMLSTDYADKIIVTTIQKLSIALDPDHKKNYQERLLPLRDKRIVFIFDECHRSQFGDNHQAIKNF
;
A
#
# COMPACT_ATOMS: atom_id res chain seq x y z
N GLU A 1 20.24 -9.10 9.44
CA GLU A 1 20.04 -7.63 9.35
C GLU A 1 21.31 -6.90 8.89
N ASP A 2 22.46 -7.47 9.16
CA ASP A 2 23.80 -6.95 8.79
C ASP A 2 24.37 -7.57 7.50
N ASN A 3 23.59 -8.37 6.77
CA ASN A 3 23.99 -9.15 5.59
C ASN A 3 25.14 -10.14 5.86
N SER A 4 25.43 -10.46 7.11
CA SER A 4 26.41 -11.49 7.42
C SER A 4 25.93 -12.86 6.89
N LYS A 5 26.85 -13.58 6.26
CA LYS A 5 26.54 -14.92 5.77
C LYS A 5 26.45 -15.88 6.95
N ILE A 6 25.51 -16.82 6.84
CA ILE A 6 25.39 -17.95 7.73
C ILE A 6 25.79 -19.19 6.93
N ASP A 7 27.04 -19.61 7.09
CA ASP A 7 27.62 -20.67 6.25
C ASP A 7 27.44 -22.08 6.89
N HIS A 8 27.07 -22.14 8.17
CA HIS A 8 26.90 -23.39 8.88
C HIS A 8 25.41 -23.71 9.06
N LEU A 9 25.04 -24.98 8.78
CA LEU A 9 23.64 -25.43 8.80
C LEU A 9 22.98 -25.29 10.19
N TYR A 10 23.71 -25.61 11.26
CA TYR A 10 23.17 -25.48 12.62
C TYR A 10 22.93 -24.03 13.00
N ASP A 11 23.86 -23.12 12.64
CA ASP A 11 23.67 -21.69 12.88
C ASP A 11 22.48 -21.11 12.09
N PHE A 12 22.26 -21.63 10.88
CA PHE A 12 21.07 -21.28 10.11
C PHE A 12 19.79 -21.83 10.78
N ALA A 13 19.82 -23.09 11.23
CA ALA A 13 18.69 -23.69 11.91
C ALA A 13 18.33 -22.92 13.20
N ASP A 14 19.33 -22.59 14.01
CA ASP A 14 19.15 -21.88 15.27
C ASP A 14 18.67 -20.44 15.11
N LYS A 15 19.00 -19.79 14.01
CA LYS A 15 18.61 -18.40 13.75
C LYS A 15 17.32 -18.28 12.94
N PHE A 16 17.13 -19.14 11.94
CA PHE A 16 16.03 -19.03 10.99
C PHE A 16 14.89 -20.00 11.24
N LEU A 17 15.21 -21.25 11.62
CA LEU A 17 14.18 -22.29 11.80
C LEU A 17 13.54 -22.28 13.19
N VAL A 18 13.86 -21.28 14.02
CA VAL A 18 13.17 -21.11 15.31
C VAL A 18 11.70 -20.78 15.10
N LYS A 19 10.86 -21.32 15.97
CA LYS A 19 9.40 -21.24 15.86
C LYS A 19 8.88 -19.81 15.66
N CYS A 20 9.43 -18.84 16.38
CA CYS A 20 9.01 -17.44 16.28
C CYS A 20 9.36 -16.84 14.91
N THR A 21 10.57 -17.07 14.41
CA THR A 21 11.02 -16.55 13.11
C THR A 21 10.20 -17.17 11.97
N LEU A 22 10.03 -18.50 11.97
CA LEU A 22 9.20 -19.17 10.97
C LEU A 22 7.74 -18.73 11.06
N GLY A 23 7.19 -18.62 12.26
CA GLY A 23 5.83 -18.12 12.48
C GLY A 23 5.63 -16.71 11.92
N GLU A 24 6.61 -15.82 12.15
CA GLU A 24 6.59 -14.47 11.57
C GLU A 24 6.69 -14.49 10.04
N MET A 25 7.58 -15.30 9.48
CA MET A 25 7.74 -15.42 8.03
C MET A 25 6.44 -15.90 7.36
N ILE A 26 5.80 -16.92 7.92
CA ILE A 26 4.56 -17.47 7.38
C ILE A 26 3.41 -16.47 7.52
N SER A 27 3.18 -15.93 8.71
CA SER A 27 2.03 -15.08 8.98
C SER A 27 2.13 -13.70 8.37
N ARG A 28 3.33 -13.11 8.35
CA ARG A 28 3.53 -11.71 7.96
C ARG A 28 4.11 -11.51 6.58
N TYR A 29 4.90 -12.48 6.04
CA TYR A 29 5.64 -12.27 4.79
C TYR A 29 5.34 -13.31 3.70
N MET A 30 4.40 -14.21 3.93
CA MET A 30 3.77 -14.97 2.85
C MET A 30 2.53 -14.25 2.32
N VAL A 31 2.28 -14.42 1.02
CA VAL A 31 1.12 -13.86 0.34
C VAL A 31 0.45 -14.97 -0.46
N LEU A 32 -0.84 -15.18 -0.22
CA LEU A 32 -1.65 -16.08 -1.03
C LEU A 32 -2.11 -15.34 -2.29
N VAL A 33 -1.75 -15.90 -3.44
CA VAL A 33 -2.32 -15.51 -4.74
C VAL A 33 -3.51 -16.41 -5.00
N ALA A 34 -4.69 -15.97 -4.59
CA ALA A 34 -5.90 -16.78 -4.60
C ALA A 34 -6.27 -17.29 -6.01
N THR A 35 -6.10 -16.43 -7.02
CA THR A 35 -6.40 -16.75 -8.44
C THR A 35 -5.51 -17.86 -9.01
N GLU A 36 -4.29 -17.99 -8.51
CA GLU A 36 -3.32 -18.98 -8.98
C GLU A 36 -3.13 -20.13 -7.98
N GLN A 37 -3.79 -20.09 -6.82
CA GLN A 37 -3.63 -21.01 -5.71
C GLN A 37 -2.17 -21.22 -5.30
N LYS A 38 -1.38 -20.13 -5.31
CA LYS A 38 0.05 -20.12 -5.00
C LYS A 38 0.34 -19.31 -3.75
N LEU A 39 1.25 -19.83 -2.95
CA LEU A 39 1.86 -19.09 -1.85
C LEU A 39 3.18 -18.51 -2.31
N LEU A 40 3.29 -17.18 -2.22
CA LEU A 40 4.53 -16.47 -2.46
C LEU A 40 5.16 -16.10 -1.12
N ILE A 41 6.47 -16.32 -0.99
CA ILE A 41 7.25 -15.75 0.10
C ILE A 41 8.00 -14.53 -0.40
N MET A 42 7.97 -13.46 0.38
CA MET A 42 8.68 -12.24 0.03
C MET A 42 10.20 -12.45 0.09
N ARG A 43 10.90 -11.80 -0.83
CA ARG A 43 12.36 -11.79 -0.82
C ARG A 43 12.89 -10.94 0.34
N PRO A 44 14.11 -11.19 0.85
CA PRO A 44 14.64 -10.46 2.01
C PRO A 44 14.56 -8.94 1.86
N TYR A 45 14.96 -8.36 0.73
CA TYR A 45 14.90 -6.92 0.52
C TYR A 45 13.47 -6.36 0.53
N GLN A 46 12.48 -7.13 0.08
CA GLN A 46 11.06 -6.75 0.16
C GLN A 46 10.58 -6.77 1.61
N ILE A 47 11.00 -7.75 2.41
CA ILE A 47 10.71 -7.82 3.84
C ILE A 47 11.27 -6.61 4.57
N TYR A 48 12.53 -6.24 4.27
CA TYR A 48 13.15 -5.02 4.82
C TYR A 48 12.35 -3.76 4.47
N ALA A 49 11.96 -3.63 3.21
CA ALA A 49 11.15 -2.49 2.78
C ALA A 49 9.79 -2.44 3.51
N VAL A 50 9.09 -3.57 3.62
CA VAL A 50 7.82 -3.65 4.35
C VAL A 50 7.99 -3.31 5.83
N LYS A 51 9.02 -3.86 6.50
CA LYS A 51 9.34 -3.53 7.89
C LYS A 51 9.59 -2.02 8.03
N ALA A 52 10.44 -1.44 7.19
CA ALA A 52 10.76 -0.02 7.23
C ALA A 52 9.52 0.88 7.05
N ILE A 53 8.61 0.54 6.12
CA ILE A 53 7.36 1.25 5.92
C ILE A 53 6.48 1.17 7.17
N VAL A 54 6.24 -0.04 7.66
CA VAL A 54 5.36 -0.28 8.80
C VAL A 54 5.89 0.39 10.07
N ASP A 55 7.20 0.30 10.32
CA ASP A 55 7.84 0.91 11.50
C ASP A 55 7.86 2.45 11.40
N CYS A 56 8.13 3.00 10.22
CA CYS A 56 8.06 4.45 9.98
C CYS A 56 6.66 4.99 10.33
N ILE A 57 5.62 4.32 9.89
CA ILE A 57 4.23 4.72 10.12
C ILE A 57 3.84 4.52 11.59
N ARG A 58 4.15 3.37 12.18
CA ARG A 58 3.84 3.08 13.60
C ARG A 58 4.53 4.04 14.56
N GLN A 59 5.77 4.39 14.29
CA GLN A 59 6.56 5.30 15.13
C GLN A 59 6.33 6.78 14.78
N ASN A 60 5.44 7.06 13.83
CA ASN A 60 5.12 8.42 13.37
C ASN A 60 6.37 9.25 12.98
N ARG A 61 7.31 8.61 12.27
CA ARG A 61 8.57 9.25 11.84
C ARG A 61 8.41 10.22 10.66
N GLY A 62 7.17 10.49 10.24
CA GLY A 62 6.86 11.33 9.09
C GLY A 62 6.81 10.55 7.77
N ASN A 63 7.08 11.23 6.67
CA ASN A 63 7.06 10.64 5.34
C ASN A 63 8.39 9.92 5.04
N GLY A 64 8.32 8.90 4.19
CA GLY A 64 9.47 8.14 3.76
C GLY A 64 9.41 7.76 2.29
N TYR A 65 10.48 7.19 1.78
CA TYR A 65 10.51 6.63 0.42
C TYR A 65 11.27 5.30 0.42
N ILE A 66 10.92 4.44 -0.53
CA ILE A 66 11.61 3.18 -0.80
C ILE A 66 12.17 3.22 -2.22
N TRP A 67 13.46 3.03 -2.33
CA TRP A 67 14.13 2.97 -3.62
C TRP A 67 14.18 1.53 -4.12
N HIS A 68 13.29 1.22 -5.05
CA HIS A 68 13.21 -0.08 -5.70
C HIS A 68 13.43 0.05 -7.21
N THR A 69 14.20 -0.88 -7.77
CA THR A 69 14.38 -0.97 -9.23
C THR A 69 13.13 -1.54 -9.91
N THR A 70 13.04 -1.36 -11.22
CA THR A 70 11.99 -1.99 -12.03
C THR A 70 12.07 -3.52 -11.89
N GLY A 71 10.93 -4.18 -11.77
CA GLY A 71 10.86 -5.64 -11.60
C GLY A 71 11.19 -6.16 -10.19
N SER A 72 11.47 -5.29 -9.22
CA SER A 72 11.75 -5.71 -7.83
C SER A 72 10.51 -6.12 -7.02
N GLY A 73 9.32 -6.04 -7.60
CA GLY A 73 8.05 -6.34 -6.93
C GLY A 73 7.57 -5.21 -6.02
N LYS A 74 7.65 -3.96 -6.48
CA LYS A 74 7.13 -2.77 -5.79
C LYS A 74 5.67 -2.94 -5.38
N THR A 75 4.85 -3.42 -6.30
CA THR A 75 3.41 -3.67 -6.08
C THR A 75 3.17 -4.63 -4.91
N LEU A 76 3.88 -5.76 -4.89
CA LEU A 76 3.78 -6.74 -3.80
C LEU A 76 4.23 -6.16 -2.46
N THR A 77 5.33 -5.39 -2.46
CA THR A 77 5.86 -4.72 -1.25
C THR A 77 4.85 -3.73 -0.68
N SER A 78 4.30 -2.87 -1.53
CA SER A 78 3.31 -1.85 -1.15
C SER A 78 2.01 -2.48 -0.69
N PHE A 79 1.52 -3.50 -1.39
CA PHE A 79 0.33 -4.26 -1.01
C PHE A 79 0.53 -4.91 0.37
N LYS A 80 1.66 -5.58 0.60
CA LYS A 80 1.92 -6.24 1.88
C LYS A 80 2.07 -5.25 3.02
N ALA A 81 2.73 -4.12 2.81
CA ALA A 81 2.78 -3.03 3.79
C ALA A 81 1.37 -2.55 4.15
N SER A 82 0.51 -2.30 3.15
CA SER A 82 -0.88 -1.89 3.36
C SER A 82 -1.68 -2.92 4.17
N THR A 83 -1.51 -4.22 3.89
CA THR A 83 -2.21 -5.27 4.64
C THR A 83 -1.76 -5.35 6.10
N LEU A 84 -0.47 -5.15 6.39
CA LEU A 84 0.03 -5.11 7.76
C LEU A 84 -0.36 -3.83 8.53
N LEU A 85 -0.67 -2.75 7.81
CA LEU A 85 -1.16 -1.51 8.38
C LEU A 85 -2.69 -1.51 8.55
N LYS A 86 -3.40 -2.36 7.83
CA LYS A 86 -4.86 -2.47 7.85
C LYS A 86 -5.40 -2.76 9.26
N ASP A 87 -4.68 -3.57 10.03
CA ASP A 87 -5.06 -3.96 11.38
C ASP A 87 -4.66 -2.94 12.46
N ASN A 88 -3.95 -1.87 12.08
CA ASN A 88 -3.64 -0.80 13.01
C ASN A 88 -4.89 0.07 13.25
N PRO A 89 -5.38 0.17 14.52
CA PRO A 89 -6.58 0.96 14.84
C PRO A 89 -6.39 2.46 14.59
N ASP A 90 -5.16 2.96 14.66
CA ASP A 90 -4.85 4.37 14.45
C ASP A 90 -4.90 4.80 12.98
N ILE A 91 -4.98 3.83 12.05
CA ILE A 91 -5.01 4.08 10.62
C ILE A 91 -6.43 3.87 10.10
N ALA A 92 -7.04 4.95 9.63
CA ALA A 92 -8.38 4.89 9.06
C ALA A 92 -8.36 4.26 7.65
N LYS A 93 -7.41 4.65 6.81
CA LYS A 93 -7.30 4.22 5.41
C LYS A 93 -5.85 4.09 4.96
N CYS A 94 -5.61 3.13 4.04
CA CYS A 94 -4.40 3.04 3.24
C CYS A 94 -4.80 3.24 1.77
N LEU A 95 -4.36 4.33 1.14
CA LEU A 95 -4.58 4.61 -0.27
C LEU A 95 -3.32 4.30 -1.06
N PHE A 96 -3.42 3.36 -1.99
CA PHE A 96 -2.37 3.12 -2.97
C PHE A 96 -2.67 3.94 -4.23
N VAL A 97 -1.81 4.90 -4.50
CA VAL A 97 -2.00 5.90 -5.56
C VAL A 97 -1.03 5.61 -6.69
N VAL A 98 -1.57 5.35 -7.87
CA VAL A 98 -0.81 5.08 -9.09
C VAL A 98 -1.05 6.14 -10.15
N ASP A 99 -0.12 6.31 -11.08
CA ASP A 99 -0.39 7.11 -12.27
C ASP A 99 -1.39 6.37 -13.18
N ARG A 100 -2.23 7.11 -13.89
CA ARG A 100 -3.20 6.58 -14.85
C ARG A 100 -2.54 5.76 -15.96
N LYS A 101 -1.32 6.14 -16.36
CA LYS A 101 -0.53 5.45 -17.38
C LYS A 101 -0.02 4.10 -16.91
N ASP A 102 0.27 3.99 -15.61
CA ASP A 102 0.80 2.79 -14.98
C ASP A 102 -0.34 1.85 -14.50
N LEU A 103 -1.60 2.32 -14.48
CA LEU A 103 -2.78 1.50 -14.22
C LEU A 103 -3.22 0.76 -15.49
N ASP A 104 -2.27 0.15 -16.16
CA ASP A 104 -2.54 -0.71 -17.29
C ASP A 104 -3.24 -2.02 -16.85
N ARG A 105 -3.60 -2.83 -17.83
CA ARG A 105 -4.25 -4.13 -17.58
C ARG A 105 -3.39 -5.03 -16.68
N GLN A 106 -2.09 -4.99 -16.83
CA GLN A 106 -1.15 -5.84 -16.07
C GLN A 106 -1.09 -5.44 -14.60
N THR A 107 -0.93 -4.16 -14.30
CA THR A 107 -0.90 -3.63 -12.93
C THR A 107 -2.22 -3.90 -12.21
N ARG A 108 -3.37 -3.72 -12.88
CA ARG A 108 -4.68 -4.07 -12.33
C ARG A 108 -4.80 -5.56 -12.02
N GLN A 109 -4.32 -6.42 -12.90
CA GLN A 109 -4.30 -7.86 -12.68
C GLN A 109 -3.41 -8.24 -11.49
N GLU A 110 -2.25 -7.60 -11.32
CA GLU A 110 -1.38 -7.83 -10.17
C GLU A 110 -2.06 -7.46 -8.85
N PHE A 111 -2.71 -6.30 -8.77
CA PHE A 111 -3.44 -5.92 -7.55
C PHE A 111 -4.61 -6.87 -7.25
N ASN A 112 -5.39 -7.21 -8.27
CA ASN A 112 -6.53 -8.12 -8.12
C ASN A 112 -6.12 -9.55 -7.79
N LYS A 113 -4.89 -9.98 -8.14
CA LYS A 113 -4.33 -11.26 -7.67
C LYS A 113 -4.19 -11.33 -6.15
N PHE A 114 -3.84 -10.21 -5.51
CA PHE A 114 -3.62 -10.16 -4.08
C PHE A 114 -4.89 -9.83 -3.28
N GLN A 115 -5.77 -9.03 -3.88
CA GLN A 115 -7.06 -8.71 -3.29
C GLN A 115 -8.09 -8.53 -4.41
N GLU A 116 -9.03 -9.45 -4.51
CA GLU A 116 -10.11 -9.37 -5.49
C GLU A 116 -10.93 -8.09 -5.29
N GLY A 117 -11.19 -7.38 -6.39
CA GLY A 117 -11.91 -6.10 -6.36
C GLY A 117 -11.13 -4.91 -5.79
N ALA A 118 -9.83 -5.06 -5.51
CA ALA A 118 -9.00 -3.94 -5.04
C ALA A 118 -8.94 -2.81 -6.08
N VAL A 119 -8.88 -3.18 -7.36
CA VAL A 119 -8.89 -2.25 -8.48
C VAL A 119 -10.09 -2.53 -9.37
N GLU A 120 -11.07 -1.66 -9.33
CA GLU A 120 -12.22 -1.74 -10.22
C GLU A 120 -11.97 -0.96 -11.53
N GLU A 121 -12.39 -1.54 -12.67
CA GLU A 121 -12.13 -0.99 -14.01
C GLU A 121 -12.75 0.39 -14.25
N ASN A 122 -13.91 0.69 -13.65
CA ASN A 122 -14.71 1.89 -13.89
C ASN A 122 -15.06 2.66 -12.61
N THR A 123 -14.11 2.85 -11.71
CA THR A 123 -14.39 3.69 -10.54
C THR A 123 -14.49 5.15 -10.98
N ASN A 124 -15.70 5.70 -10.91
CA ASN A 124 -15.86 7.15 -10.95
C ASN A 124 -15.42 7.72 -9.58
N THR A 125 -15.12 9.01 -9.53
CA THR A 125 -14.69 9.70 -8.30
C THR A 125 -15.71 9.54 -7.16
N GLU A 126 -17.00 9.47 -7.47
CA GLU A 126 -18.07 9.24 -6.51
C GLU A 126 -17.89 7.94 -5.71
N LYS A 127 -17.51 6.87 -6.40
CA LYS A 127 -17.26 5.58 -5.75
C LYS A 127 -16.01 5.63 -4.86
N LEU A 128 -14.96 6.34 -5.30
CA LEU A 128 -13.77 6.57 -4.48
C LEU A 128 -14.15 7.30 -3.18
N VAL A 129 -14.88 8.41 -3.27
CA VAL A 129 -15.34 9.19 -2.12
C VAL A 129 -16.17 8.34 -1.16
N ARG A 130 -17.10 7.55 -1.69
CA ARG A 130 -17.91 6.62 -0.89
C ARG A 130 -17.04 5.61 -0.14
N ARG A 131 -16.07 5.00 -0.79
CA ARG A 131 -15.15 4.03 -0.16
C ARG A 131 -14.24 4.70 0.87
N MET A 132 -13.79 5.91 0.63
CA MET A 132 -13.01 6.67 1.61
C MET A 132 -13.81 6.94 2.89
N LEU A 133 -15.09 7.23 2.78
CA LEU A 133 -15.99 7.48 3.92
C LEU A 133 -16.51 6.20 4.58
N SER A 134 -16.47 5.07 3.88
CA SER A 134 -16.95 3.79 4.41
C SER A 134 -16.17 3.37 5.66
N THR A 135 -16.87 2.78 6.63
CA THR A 135 -16.27 2.16 7.82
C THR A 135 -16.01 0.67 7.64
N ASP A 136 -16.36 0.12 6.48
CA ASP A 136 -16.14 -1.29 6.18
C ASP A 136 -14.65 -1.62 6.17
N TYR A 137 -14.31 -2.73 6.81
CA TYR A 137 -12.95 -3.25 6.84
C TYR A 137 -12.41 -3.57 5.43
N ALA A 138 -13.26 -3.99 4.49
CA ALA A 138 -12.88 -4.21 3.10
C ALA A 138 -12.37 -2.92 2.42
N ASP A 139 -12.93 -1.77 2.81
CA ASP A 139 -12.58 -0.46 2.27
C ASP A 139 -11.40 0.22 3.00
N LYS A 140 -10.70 -0.47 3.89
CA LYS A 140 -9.49 0.07 4.54
C LYS A 140 -8.32 0.22 3.56
N ILE A 141 -8.26 -0.61 2.52
CA ILE A 141 -7.25 -0.50 1.45
C ILE A 141 -7.96 -0.09 0.17
N ILE A 142 -7.53 1.00 -0.43
CA ILE A 142 -8.12 1.54 -1.65
C ILE A 142 -7.01 1.78 -2.66
N VAL A 143 -7.17 1.24 -3.86
CA VAL A 143 -6.30 1.55 -5.00
C VAL A 143 -6.98 2.60 -5.86
N THR A 144 -6.28 3.68 -6.18
CA THR A 144 -6.82 4.79 -6.98
C THR A 144 -5.74 5.42 -7.85
N THR A 145 -6.17 6.25 -8.80
CA THR A 145 -5.24 7.06 -9.58
C THR A 145 -5.08 8.45 -8.98
N ILE A 146 -3.93 9.08 -9.23
CA ILE A 146 -3.68 10.45 -8.78
C ILE A 146 -4.72 11.43 -9.31
N GLN A 147 -5.17 11.24 -10.56
CA GLN A 147 -6.19 12.11 -11.17
C GLN A 147 -7.54 12.01 -10.46
N LYS A 148 -7.99 10.80 -10.09
CA LYS A 148 -9.24 10.63 -9.34
C LYS A 148 -9.14 11.19 -7.93
N LEU A 149 -8.00 10.98 -7.29
CA LEU A 149 -7.75 11.54 -5.96
C LEU A 149 -7.75 13.07 -6.01
N SER A 150 -7.09 13.67 -6.99
CA SER A 150 -7.10 15.13 -7.19
C SER A 150 -8.52 15.68 -7.39
N ILE A 151 -9.34 15.03 -8.23
CA ILE A 151 -10.75 15.43 -8.43
C ILE A 151 -11.56 15.31 -7.13
N ALA A 152 -11.28 14.28 -6.31
CA ALA A 152 -11.96 14.09 -5.04
C ALA A 152 -11.58 15.15 -3.99
N LEU A 153 -10.38 15.70 -4.10
CA LEU A 153 -9.84 16.71 -3.17
C LEU A 153 -9.92 18.16 -3.73
N ASP A 154 -10.48 18.33 -4.92
CA ASP A 154 -10.66 19.65 -5.56
C ASP A 154 -11.79 20.43 -4.85
N PRO A 155 -11.48 21.60 -4.26
CA PRO A 155 -12.47 22.42 -3.57
C PRO A 155 -13.52 23.00 -4.51
N ASP A 156 -13.16 23.22 -5.79
CA ASP A 156 -14.02 23.86 -6.78
C ASP A 156 -14.87 22.86 -7.59
N HIS A 157 -14.77 21.58 -7.25
CA HIS A 157 -15.50 20.55 -7.99
C HIS A 157 -17.01 20.61 -7.70
N LYS A 158 -17.84 20.67 -8.77
CA LYS A 158 -19.32 20.84 -8.72
C LYS A 158 -20.07 19.89 -7.79
N LYS A 159 -19.49 18.77 -7.41
CA LYS A 159 -20.12 17.76 -6.51
C LYS A 159 -19.66 17.85 -5.06
N ASN A 160 -18.91 18.91 -4.69
CA ASN A 160 -18.44 19.17 -3.34
C ASN A 160 -17.82 17.95 -2.64
N TYR A 161 -17.01 17.19 -3.38
CA TYR A 161 -16.40 15.99 -2.84
C TYR A 161 -15.49 16.26 -1.65
N GLN A 162 -14.72 17.34 -1.71
CA GLN A 162 -13.82 17.73 -0.63
C GLN A 162 -14.58 17.98 0.68
N GLU A 163 -15.70 18.70 0.62
CA GLU A 163 -16.55 18.94 1.80
C GLU A 163 -17.05 17.63 2.42
N ARG A 164 -17.45 16.67 1.59
CA ARG A 164 -17.87 15.35 2.04
C ARG A 164 -16.75 14.56 2.72
N LEU A 165 -15.51 14.81 2.36
CA LEU A 165 -14.33 14.16 2.91
C LEU A 165 -13.79 14.85 4.18
N LEU A 166 -14.33 16.00 4.59
CA LEU A 166 -13.90 16.71 5.79
C LEU A 166 -13.80 15.85 7.06
N PRO A 167 -14.72 14.87 7.31
CA PRO A 167 -14.59 13.97 8.46
C PRO A 167 -13.32 13.11 8.48
N LEU A 168 -12.59 13.05 7.37
CA LEU A 168 -11.33 12.31 7.29
C LEU A 168 -10.10 13.15 7.66
N ARG A 169 -10.22 14.46 7.76
CA ARG A 169 -9.09 15.36 8.10
C ARG A 169 -8.51 15.06 9.48
N ASP A 170 -9.35 14.68 10.41
CA ASP A 170 -8.94 14.33 11.77
C ASP A 170 -8.50 12.87 11.90
N LYS A 171 -8.47 12.13 10.78
CA LYS A 171 -8.12 10.72 10.76
C LYS A 171 -6.76 10.50 10.09
N ARG A 172 -6.03 9.54 10.60
CA ARG A 172 -4.75 9.18 10.01
C ARG A 172 -4.96 8.33 8.77
N ILE A 173 -4.52 8.87 7.63
CA ILE A 173 -4.57 8.20 6.32
C ILE A 173 -3.14 8.01 5.82
N VAL A 174 -2.86 6.82 5.33
CA VAL A 174 -1.57 6.47 4.72
C VAL A 174 -1.72 6.51 3.21
N PHE A 175 -0.91 7.33 2.55
CA PHE A 175 -0.78 7.36 1.10
C PHE A 175 0.49 6.65 0.67
N ILE A 176 0.38 5.70 -0.24
CA ILE A 176 1.51 5.00 -0.85
C ILE A 176 1.48 5.35 -2.34
N PHE A 177 2.47 6.11 -2.80
CA PHE A 177 2.60 6.51 -4.20
C PHE A 177 3.54 5.57 -4.92
N ASP A 178 3.06 4.94 -6.00
CA ASP A 178 3.94 4.26 -6.94
C ASP A 178 4.52 5.26 -7.94
N GLU A 179 5.76 5.03 -8.39
CA GLU A 179 6.48 5.92 -9.32
C GLU A 179 6.38 7.41 -8.91
N CYS A 180 6.62 7.70 -7.64
CA CYS A 180 6.39 9.02 -7.03
C CYS A 180 7.07 10.18 -7.76
N HIS A 181 8.17 9.91 -8.50
CA HIS A 181 8.84 10.92 -9.33
C HIS A 181 7.95 11.46 -10.46
N ARG A 182 6.94 10.71 -10.90
CA ARG A 182 5.96 11.15 -11.91
C ARG A 182 4.77 11.85 -11.29
N SER A 183 4.43 11.51 -10.06
CA SER A 183 3.22 11.97 -9.38
C SER A 183 3.43 13.18 -8.47
N GLN A 184 4.69 13.52 -8.12
CA GLN A 184 5.01 14.59 -7.17
C GLN A 184 5.10 16.00 -7.80
N PHE A 185 4.96 16.12 -9.10
CA PHE A 185 5.08 17.41 -9.79
C PHE A 185 3.74 17.82 -10.42
N GLY A 186 3.20 18.96 -9.97
CA GLY A 186 2.02 19.59 -10.53
C GLY A 186 0.86 19.82 -9.56
N ASP A 187 -0.24 20.33 -10.10
CA ASP A 187 -1.43 20.77 -9.36
C ASP A 187 -2.09 19.64 -8.56
N ASN A 188 -2.00 18.41 -9.05
CA ASN A 188 -2.54 17.23 -8.37
C ASN A 188 -1.88 16.98 -7.01
N HIS A 189 -0.58 17.22 -6.90
CA HIS A 189 0.15 17.05 -5.64
C HIS A 189 -0.20 18.14 -4.63
N GLN A 190 -0.41 19.35 -5.12
CA GLN A 190 -0.83 20.49 -4.27
C GLN A 190 -2.20 20.22 -3.62
N ALA A 191 -3.16 19.70 -4.38
CA ALA A 191 -4.48 19.36 -3.86
C ALA A 191 -4.40 18.31 -2.72
N ILE A 192 -3.51 17.31 -2.86
CA ILE A 192 -3.31 16.28 -1.82
C ILE A 192 -2.64 16.86 -0.57
N LYS A 193 -1.71 17.83 -0.72
CA LYS A 193 -1.05 18.47 0.42
C LYS A 193 -1.96 19.40 1.20
N ASN A 194 -2.89 20.05 0.51
CA ASN A 194 -3.81 21.02 1.10
C ASN A 194 -5.02 20.38 1.80
N PHE A 195 -5.25 19.09 1.56
CA PHE A 195 -6.28 18.29 2.23
C PHE A 195 -5.80 17.77 3.57
#